data_15b1740454b5b7fac1dd0f23f4d5b76e
#
_entry.id   15b1740454b5b7fac1dd0f23f4d5b76e
#
_cell.length_a   1.000
_cell.length_b   1.000
_cell.length_c   1.000
_cell.angle_alpha   90.00
_cell.angle_beta   90.00
_cell.angle_gamma   90.00
#
_symmetry.space_group_name_H-M   'P 1'
#
loop_
_entity.id
_entity.type
_entity.pdbx_description
1 polymer ?
#
loop_
_entity_poly.entity_id
_entity_poly.type
_entity_poly.pdbx_seq_one_letter_code
_entity_poly.pdbx_strand_id
1 'polypeptide(L)'
;MPNSRTYDAGGAGISFELQLKDVVNARGNGTWGPDTKLDAKCTYAIKFNGNSLTTTITMENTGIEEWNFQVLLHNYFMVQNHMALDGENCHVRGLEGYKVHDKVTGEKYVLGSQPVTVPDATIDRVYTPQDKVDFDVVITAGPSNTITLKASGAVDRRPVAVSGVVWNPQREKAAAMGDFGSDQYADMLCVEPGLLDGVPALKPGRSASFTQVISSV
;
A
#
# COMPACT_ATOMS: atom_id res chain seq x y z
N MET A 1 -12.56 -17.48 7.18
CA MET A 1 -11.67 -18.67 7.23
C MET A 1 -10.75 -18.59 6.02
N PRO A 2 -9.46 -19.01 6.09
CA PRO A 2 -8.59 -19.03 4.91
C PRO A 2 -9.07 -20.09 3.92
N ASN A 3 -9.04 -19.76 2.63
CA ASN A 3 -9.48 -20.66 1.56
C ASN A 3 -8.41 -21.69 1.18
N SER A 4 -7.13 -21.35 1.36
CA SER A 4 -6.03 -22.28 1.13
C SER A 4 -4.85 -22.01 2.06
N ARG A 5 -4.07 -23.06 2.33
CA ARG A 5 -2.78 -22.99 3.01
C ARG A 5 -1.79 -23.84 2.24
N THR A 6 -0.59 -23.33 2.06
CA THR A 6 0.51 -24.05 1.39
C THR A 6 1.75 -24.03 2.27
N TYR A 7 2.44 -25.18 2.29
CA TYR A 7 3.73 -25.32 2.97
C TYR A 7 4.62 -26.15 2.04
N ASP A 8 5.68 -25.55 1.52
CA ASP A 8 6.63 -26.21 0.65
C ASP A 8 8.05 -25.66 0.88
N ALA A 9 9.03 -26.18 0.16
CA ALA A 9 10.41 -25.68 0.20
C ALA A 9 10.54 -24.19 -0.22
N GLY A 10 9.52 -23.64 -0.86
CA GLY A 10 9.44 -22.23 -1.25
C GLY A 10 8.78 -21.32 -0.22
N GLY A 11 8.40 -21.84 0.95
CA GLY A 11 7.84 -21.06 2.06
C GLY A 11 6.44 -21.47 2.48
N ALA A 12 5.82 -20.62 3.29
CA ALA A 12 4.43 -20.77 3.75
C ALA A 12 3.51 -19.75 3.08
N GLY A 13 2.31 -20.17 2.72
CA GLY A 13 1.32 -19.29 2.10
C GLY A 13 -0.09 -19.52 2.64
N ILE A 14 -0.87 -18.45 2.62
CA ILE A 14 -2.29 -18.47 2.99
C ILE A 14 -3.06 -17.53 2.06
N SER A 15 -4.26 -17.88 1.70
CA SER A 15 -5.16 -16.99 0.95
C SER A 15 -6.54 -16.91 1.58
N PHE A 16 -7.15 -15.74 1.42
CA PHE A 16 -8.51 -15.42 1.83
C PHE A 16 -9.29 -14.97 0.62
N GLU A 17 -10.53 -15.36 0.54
CA GLU A 17 -11.46 -14.91 -0.48
C GLU A 17 -12.65 -14.22 0.18
N LEU A 18 -13.08 -13.12 -0.41
CA LEU A 18 -14.18 -12.31 0.02
C LEU A 18 -15.03 -11.94 -1.20
N GLN A 19 -16.31 -12.13 -1.11
CA GLN A 19 -17.26 -11.59 -2.08
C GLN A 19 -17.85 -10.30 -1.50
N LEU A 20 -17.88 -9.26 -2.31
CA LEU A 20 -18.30 -7.94 -1.85
C LEU A 20 -19.74 -7.94 -1.33
N LYS A 21 -20.64 -8.67 -1.98
CA LYS A 21 -22.04 -8.85 -1.53
C LYS A 21 -22.16 -9.36 -0.09
N ASP A 22 -21.22 -10.22 0.35
CA ASP A 22 -21.26 -10.80 1.69
C ASP A 22 -20.87 -9.76 2.76
N VAL A 23 -19.95 -8.84 2.44
CA VAL A 23 -19.53 -7.76 3.34
C VAL A 23 -20.64 -6.72 3.50
N VAL A 24 -21.27 -6.35 2.42
CA VAL A 24 -22.33 -5.33 2.42
C VAL A 24 -23.54 -5.83 3.18
N ASN A 25 -23.95 -7.06 2.93
CA ASN A 25 -25.09 -7.67 3.61
C ASN A 25 -24.86 -7.82 5.13
N ALA A 26 -23.63 -8.10 5.56
CA ALA A 26 -23.29 -8.23 6.97
C ALA A 26 -23.32 -6.89 7.74
N ARG A 27 -23.14 -5.76 7.07
CA ARG A 27 -23.11 -4.43 7.69
C ARG A 27 -24.38 -3.61 7.51
N GLY A 28 -25.29 -4.02 6.66
CA GLY A 28 -26.59 -3.38 6.43
C GLY A 28 -26.52 -1.94 5.87
N ASN A 29 -25.35 -1.48 5.48
CA ASN A 29 -25.14 -0.15 4.90
C ASN A 29 -24.21 -0.25 3.69
N GLY A 30 -24.58 0.35 2.60
CA GLY A 30 -23.66 0.49 1.50
C GLY A 30 -24.34 0.74 0.17
N THR A 31 -23.55 1.28 -0.71
CA THR A 31 -23.81 1.46 -2.15
C THR A 31 -23.93 0.13 -2.90
N TRP A 32 -23.65 -0.98 -2.25
CA TRP A 32 -23.59 -2.33 -2.79
C TRP A 32 -24.71 -3.18 -2.18
N GLY A 33 -25.94 -2.93 -2.51
CA GLY A 33 -27.09 -3.75 -2.07
C GLY A 33 -27.37 -4.92 -3.03
N PRO A 34 -28.30 -5.82 -2.67
CA PRO A 34 -28.68 -6.96 -3.51
C PRO A 34 -29.20 -6.56 -4.91
N ASP A 35 -29.62 -5.33 -5.08
CA ASP A 35 -30.13 -4.78 -6.33
C ASP A 35 -29.05 -4.06 -7.18
N THR A 36 -27.79 -4.05 -6.74
CA THR A 36 -26.72 -3.43 -7.50
C THR A 36 -26.22 -4.40 -8.59
N LYS A 37 -25.95 -3.82 -9.75
CA LYS A 37 -25.31 -4.53 -10.87
C LYS A 37 -23.79 -4.66 -10.66
N LEU A 38 -23.30 -4.11 -9.58
CA LEU A 38 -21.90 -4.12 -9.17
C LEU A 38 -21.66 -5.28 -8.23
N ASP A 39 -20.68 -6.10 -8.54
CA ASP A 39 -20.21 -7.16 -7.66
C ASP A 39 -18.72 -7.40 -7.86
N ALA A 40 -18.04 -7.88 -6.85
CA ALA A 40 -16.61 -8.14 -6.89
C ALA A 40 -16.25 -9.34 -6.01
N LYS A 41 -15.28 -10.11 -6.48
CA LYS A 41 -14.56 -11.09 -5.69
C LYS A 41 -13.16 -10.56 -5.43
N CYS A 42 -12.77 -10.51 -4.16
CA CYS A 42 -11.43 -10.13 -3.74
C CYS A 42 -10.71 -11.36 -3.17
N THR A 43 -9.51 -11.63 -3.66
CA THR A 43 -8.62 -12.64 -3.09
C THR A 43 -7.40 -11.94 -2.53
N TYR A 44 -7.09 -12.18 -1.25
CA TYR A 44 -5.88 -11.70 -0.59
C TYR A 44 -4.98 -12.88 -0.27
N ALA A 45 -3.84 -12.96 -0.94
CA ALA A 45 -2.84 -14.00 -0.76
C ALA A 45 -1.60 -13.45 -0.07
N ILE A 46 -1.11 -14.19 0.92
CA ILE A 46 0.10 -13.87 1.68
C ILE A 46 1.05 -15.06 1.52
N LYS A 47 2.30 -14.78 1.14
CA LYS A 47 3.36 -15.78 1.06
C LYS A 47 4.60 -15.26 1.80
N PHE A 48 5.12 -16.09 2.68
CA PHE A 48 6.38 -15.86 3.38
C PHE A 48 7.43 -16.84 2.88
N ASN A 49 8.56 -16.33 2.46
CA ASN A 49 9.69 -17.12 1.97
C ASN A 49 11.00 -16.58 2.57
N GLY A 50 11.46 -17.19 3.65
CA GLY A 50 12.72 -16.82 4.30
C GLY A 50 12.75 -15.33 4.68
N ASN A 51 13.36 -14.52 3.83
CA ASN A 51 13.60 -13.10 4.08
C ASN A 51 12.56 -12.18 3.42
N SER A 52 11.52 -12.73 2.78
CA SER A 52 10.54 -11.93 2.05
C SER A 52 9.10 -12.28 2.41
N LEU A 53 8.30 -11.23 2.48
CA LEU A 53 6.84 -11.28 2.59
C LEU A 53 6.24 -10.78 1.29
N THR A 54 5.54 -11.65 0.58
CA THR A 54 4.77 -11.28 -0.62
C THR A 54 3.29 -11.24 -0.27
N THR A 55 2.63 -10.14 -0.60
CA THR A 55 1.17 -10.02 -0.50
C THR A 55 0.60 -9.65 -1.86
N THR A 56 -0.47 -10.33 -2.25
CA THR A 56 -1.17 -10.10 -3.52
C THR A 56 -2.65 -9.92 -3.27
N ILE A 57 -3.20 -8.81 -3.77
CA ILE A 57 -4.64 -8.60 -3.85
C ILE A 57 -5.04 -8.81 -5.30
N THR A 58 -6.03 -9.67 -5.52
CA THR A 58 -6.67 -9.83 -6.82
C THR A 58 -8.14 -9.45 -6.68
N MET A 59 -8.60 -8.55 -7.54
CA MET A 59 -10.00 -8.14 -7.62
C MET A 59 -10.56 -8.58 -8.95
N GLU A 60 -11.70 -9.24 -8.93
CA GLU A 60 -12.44 -9.69 -10.11
C GLU A 60 -13.80 -8.99 -10.13
N ASN A 61 -14.14 -8.38 -11.25
CA ASN A 61 -15.48 -7.83 -11.45
C ASN A 61 -16.42 -8.99 -11.82
N THR A 62 -17.20 -9.43 -10.86
CA THR A 62 -18.22 -10.49 -11.02
C THR A 62 -19.61 -9.94 -11.32
N GLY A 63 -19.75 -8.60 -11.35
CA GLY A 63 -20.96 -7.90 -11.75
C GLY A 63 -21.11 -7.74 -13.26
N ILE A 64 -22.10 -6.96 -13.66
CA ILE A 64 -22.44 -6.73 -15.08
C ILE A 64 -22.15 -5.30 -15.54
N GLU A 65 -21.69 -4.43 -14.66
CA GLU A 65 -21.26 -3.06 -14.98
C GLU A 65 -19.78 -2.87 -14.66
N GLU A 66 -19.10 -1.98 -15.39
CA GLU A 66 -17.74 -1.58 -15.07
C GLU A 66 -17.71 -0.64 -13.86
N TRP A 67 -16.63 -0.67 -13.09
CA TRP A 67 -16.46 0.18 -11.93
C TRP A 67 -14.99 0.61 -11.75
N ASN A 68 -14.83 1.81 -11.17
CA ASN A 68 -13.52 2.32 -10.77
C ASN A 68 -13.14 1.79 -9.40
N PHE A 69 -11.84 1.64 -9.16
CA PHE A 69 -11.31 1.19 -7.89
C PHE A 69 -9.98 1.86 -7.59
N GLN A 70 -9.63 1.81 -6.34
CA GLN A 70 -8.29 2.06 -5.84
C GLN A 70 -7.94 0.95 -4.86
N VAL A 71 -6.66 0.60 -4.75
CA VAL A 71 -6.14 -0.33 -3.76
C VAL A 71 -4.81 0.17 -3.25
N LEU A 72 -4.62 0.07 -1.94
CA LEU A 72 -3.40 0.47 -1.26
C LEU A 72 -3.14 -0.52 -0.12
N LEU A 73 -1.87 -0.88 0.07
CA LEU A 73 -1.42 -1.67 1.20
C LEU A 73 -0.75 -0.74 2.22
N HIS A 74 -1.44 -0.51 3.32
CA HIS A 74 -1.03 0.43 4.38
C HIS A 74 -0.01 -0.23 5.31
N ASN A 75 1.26 -0.15 4.95
CA ASN A 75 2.35 -0.75 5.74
C ASN A 75 2.86 0.23 6.79
N TYR A 76 2.99 -0.26 8.02
CA TYR A 76 3.72 0.41 9.10
C TYR A 76 5.08 -0.27 9.27
N PHE A 77 6.15 0.41 8.92
CA PHE A 77 7.51 -0.08 9.18
C PHE A 77 7.99 0.44 10.51
N MET A 78 8.43 -0.47 11.36
CA MET A 78 9.04 -0.11 12.63
C MET A 78 10.42 0.51 12.39
N VAL A 79 10.67 1.66 13.00
CA VAL A 79 11.95 2.37 12.99
C VAL A 79 12.65 2.14 14.32
N GLN A 80 13.90 1.70 14.27
CA GLN A 80 14.68 1.42 15.48
C GLN A 80 14.99 2.69 16.28
N ASN A 81 15.06 2.55 17.61
CA ASN A 81 15.59 3.54 18.54
C ASN A 81 14.89 4.90 18.50
N HIS A 82 13.61 4.97 18.21
CA HIS A 82 12.84 6.23 18.10
C HIS A 82 13.41 7.22 17.05
N MET A 83 14.00 6.70 15.97
CA MET A 83 14.73 7.50 14.97
C MET A 83 13.89 7.86 13.73
N ALA A 84 12.57 7.78 13.80
CA ALA A 84 11.74 8.10 12.63
C ALA A 84 11.93 9.55 12.11
N LEU A 85 12.31 10.49 12.99
CA LEU A 85 12.55 11.89 12.64
C LEU A 85 14.01 12.20 12.29
N ASP A 86 14.90 11.22 12.44
CA ASP A 86 16.32 11.34 12.10
C ASP A 86 16.52 10.97 10.62
N GLY A 87 16.67 11.96 9.77
CA GLY A 87 16.78 11.77 8.32
C GLY A 87 18.02 10.97 7.87
N GLU A 88 19.05 10.84 8.68
CA GLU A 88 20.19 9.95 8.41
C GLU A 88 19.81 8.48 8.64
N ASN A 89 19.04 8.22 9.68
CA ASN A 89 18.65 6.87 10.12
C ASN A 89 17.24 6.45 9.69
N CYS A 90 16.42 7.39 9.18
CA CYS A 90 15.08 7.07 8.66
C CYS A 90 14.80 7.87 7.38
N HIS A 91 14.79 7.17 6.25
CA HIS A 91 14.48 7.78 4.96
C HIS A 91 14.07 6.74 3.91
N VAL A 92 13.46 7.24 2.83
CA VAL A 92 13.04 6.44 1.67
C VAL A 92 13.77 6.94 0.41
N ARG A 93 14.37 6.02 -0.33
CA ARG A 93 14.99 6.23 -1.65
C ARG A 93 14.26 5.46 -2.73
N GLY A 94 14.37 5.89 -3.98
CA GLY A 94 13.71 5.28 -5.14
C GLY A 94 12.50 6.05 -5.66
N LEU A 95 12.14 7.13 -4.96
CA LEU A 95 11.03 8.03 -5.33
C LEU A 95 11.47 9.26 -6.13
N GLU A 96 12.77 9.38 -6.44
CA GLU A 96 13.31 10.51 -7.20
C GLU A 96 12.64 10.59 -8.59
N GLY A 97 12.21 11.80 -8.96
CA GLY A 97 11.49 12.07 -10.21
C GLY A 97 9.97 11.79 -10.16
N TYR A 98 9.45 11.29 -9.05
CA TYR A 98 7.99 11.14 -8.90
C TYR A 98 7.32 12.51 -8.74
N LYS A 99 6.10 12.64 -9.25
CA LYS A 99 5.21 13.76 -8.91
C LYS A 99 4.72 13.58 -7.50
N VAL A 100 4.85 14.61 -6.69
CA VAL A 100 4.42 14.63 -5.29
C VAL A 100 3.17 15.48 -5.15
N HIS A 101 2.20 14.96 -4.42
CA HIS A 101 1.09 15.74 -3.88
C HIS A 101 1.14 15.64 -2.36
N ASP A 102 1.54 16.74 -1.72
CA ASP A 102 1.53 16.88 -0.27
C ASP A 102 0.09 17.15 0.19
N LYS A 103 -0.49 16.20 0.92
CA LYS A 103 -1.89 16.30 1.37
C LYS A 103 -2.07 17.24 2.56
N VAL A 104 -0.97 17.60 3.24
CA VAL A 104 -0.99 18.52 4.39
C VAL A 104 -0.97 19.96 3.90
N THR A 105 -0.09 20.29 2.94
CA THR A 105 0.08 21.65 2.44
C THR A 105 -0.72 21.93 1.16
N GLY A 106 -1.14 20.88 0.44
CA GLY A 106 -1.74 20.98 -0.88
C GLY A 106 -0.76 21.23 -2.03
N GLU A 107 0.53 21.31 -1.73
CA GLU A 107 1.57 21.55 -2.74
C GLU A 107 1.75 20.37 -3.68
N LYS A 108 2.13 20.70 -4.93
CA LYS A 108 2.46 19.72 -5.96
C LYS A 108 3.80 20.08 -6.60
N TYR A 109 4.70 19.10 -6.66
CA TYR A 109 6.05 19.29 -7.21
C TYR A 109 6.59 17.95 -7.77
N VAL A 110 7.77 17.98 -8.35
CA VAL A 110 8.53 16.78 -8.72
C VAL A 110 9.65 16.59 -7.70
N LEU A 111 9.76 15.39 -7.14
CA LEU A 111 10.79 15.08 -6.16
C LEU A 111 12.18 15.16 -6.81
N GLY A 112 13.10 15.88 -6.19
CA GLY A 112 14.51 15.94 -6.58
C GLY A 112 15.28 14.68 -6.21
N SER A 113 16.60 14.79 -6.17
CA SER A 113 17.51 13.67 -5.90
C SER A 113 17.67 13.31 -4.41
N GLN A 114 17.10 14.10 -3.51
CA GLN A 114 17.19 13.84 -2.08
C GLN A 114 16.24 12.73 -1.64
N PRO A 115 16.62 11.90 -0.66
CA PRO A 115 15.72 10.93 -0.09
C PRO A 115 14.53 11.61 0.60
N VAL A 116 13.44 10.90 0.73
CA VAL A 116 12.28 11.34 1.51
C VAL A 116 12.54 11.07 2.97
N THR A 117 12.50 12.10 3.79
CA THR A 117 12.64 12.04 5.25
C THR A 117 11.34 12.49 5.93
N VAL A 118 11.16 12.16 7.20
CA VAL A 118 10.07 12.69 8.02
C VAL A 118 10.46 14.09 8.49
N PRO A 119 9.74 15.15 8.09
CA PRO A 119 10.02 16.51 8.56
C PRO A 119 9.57 16.69 10.02
N ASP A 120 9.88 17.83 10.59
CA ASP A 120 9.35 18.22 11.92
C ASP A 120 7.87 18.69 11.83
N ALA A 121 7.08 17.94 11.08
CA ALA A 121 5.65 18.14 10.87
C ALA A 121 5.04 16.86 10.33
N THR A 122 3.72 16.72 10.39
CA THR A 122 3.01 15.61 9.73
C THR A 122 3.40 15.51 8.25
N ILE A 123 3.78 14.33 7.81
CA ILE A 123 3.96 14.02 6.40
C ILE A 123 2.81 13.12 5.93
N ASP A 124 2.18 13.51 4.83
CA ASP A 124 1.13 12.76 4.13
C ASP A 124 1.25 13.10 2.65
N ARG A 125 2.08 12.33 1.93
CA ARG A 125 2.45 12.65 0.54
C ARG A 125 2.18 11.46 -0.37
N VAL A 126 1.49 11.74 -1.46
CA VAL A 126 1.30 10.80 -2.56
C VAL A 126 2.37 11.01 -3.61
N TYR A 127 3.03 9.94 -4.00
CA TYR A 127 4.08 9.88 -5.02
C TYR A 127 3.56 9.15 -6.24
N THR A 128 3.38 9.84 -7.36
CA THR A 128 2.90 9.26 -8.62
C THR A 128 4.06 9.17 -9.62
N PRO A 129 4.39 7.99 -10.15
CA PRO A 129 5.48 7.87 -11.11
C PRO A 129 5.14 8.58 -12.42
N GLN A 130 6.16 9.07 -13.14
CA GLN A 130 6.00 9.69 -14.46
C GLN A 130 6.21 8.67 -15.59
N ASP A 131 7.32 7.92 -15.52
CA ASP A 131 7.76 7.02 -16.59
C ASP A 131 7.98 5.58 -16.11
N LYS A 132 7.79 5.32 -14.81
CA LYS A 132 7.93 3.98 -14.21
C LYS A 132 6.56 3.32 -14.08
N VAL A 133 6.52 2.01 -14.20
CA VAL A 133 5.32 1.20 -13.96
C VAL A 133 5.39 0.58 -12.57
N ASP A 134 6.52 -0.04 -12.24
CA ASP A 134 6.72 -0.71 -10.96
C ASP A 134 7.22 0.29 -9.90
N PHE A 135 6.85 0.02 -8.65
CA PHE A 135 7.31 0.72 -7.47
C PHE A 135 8.48 -0.07 -6.86
N ASP A 136 9.61 0.59 -6.66
CA ASP A 136 10.81 -0.04 -6.08
C ASP A 136 11.52 1.00 -5.20
N VAL A 137 11.48 0.79 -3.88
CA VAL A 137 12.07 1.70 -2.90
C VAL A 137 12.89 0.94 -1.87
N VAL A 138 13.85 1.66 -1.32
CA VAL A 138 14.67 1.24 -0.17
C VAL A 138 14.33 2.14 1.01
N ILE A 139 13.97 1.52 2.13
CA ILE A 139 13.61 2.17 3.37
C ILE A 139 14.74 1.91 4.36
N THR A 140 15.42 2.96 4.80
CA THR A 140 16.28 2.92 5.98
C THR A 140 15.41 3.17 7.19
N ALA A 141 15.40 2.23 8.13
CA ALA A 141 14.50 2.24 9.30
C ALA A 141 15.29 2.03 10.61
N GLY A 142 16.36 2.78 10.74
CA GLY A 142 17.30 2.72 11.85
C GLY A 142 18.71 2.34 11.41
N PRO A 143 19.69 2.33 12.33
CA PRO A 143 21.12 2.17 12.01
C PRO A 143 21.49 0.85 11.35
N SER A 144 20.70 -0.20 11.54
CA SER A 144 20.99 -1.56 11.06
C SER A 144 19.79 -2.23 10.40
N ASN A 145 18.76 -1.47 10.05
CA ASN A 145 17.54 -2.01 9.46
C ASN A 145 17.29 -1.37 8.10
N THR A 146 17.49 -2.13 7.05
CA THR A 146 17.20 -1.72 5.67
C THR A 146 16.18 -2.68 5.07
N ILE A 147 15.16 -2.12 4.45
CA ILE A 147 14.04 -2.86 3.89
C ILE A 147 13.91 -2.47 2.43
N THR A 148 13.75 -3.45 1.54
CA THR A 148 13.30 -3.20 0.18
C THR A 148 11.80 -3.43 0.08
N LEU A 149 11.11 -2.53 -0.57
CA LEU A 149 9.69 -2.63 -0.85
C LEU A 149 9.49 -2.46 -2.36
N LYS A 150 9.04 -3.55 -3.00
CA LYS A 150 8.71 -3.56 -4.42
C LYS A 150 7.23 -3.82 -4.60
N ALA A 151 6.63 -3.16 -5.58
CA ALA A 151 5.24 -3.44 -5.91
C ALA A 151 4.97 -3.30 -7.41
N SER A 152 4.03 -4.10 -7.89
CA SER A 152 3.58 -4.10 -9.28
C SER A 152 2.07 -4.28 -9.35
N GLY A 153 1.46 -3.75 -10.39
CA GLY A 153 0.04 -3.84 -10.62
C GLY A 153 -0.31 -4.14 -12.07
N ALA A 154 -1.45 -4.78 -12.26
CA ALA A 154 -1.99 -5.01 -13.60
C ALA A 154 -3.52 -4.95 -13.59
N VAL A 155 -4.11 -4.44 -14.67
CA VAL A 155 -5.54 -4.48 -14.96
C VAL A 155 -5.71 -5.21 -16.28
N ASP A 156 -6.51 -6.26 -16.29
CA ASP A 156 -6.70 -7.15 -17.45
C ASP A 156 -5.35 -7.63 -18.04
N ARG A 157 -4.42 -8.04 -17.16
CA ARG A 157 -3.05 -8.46 -17.46
C ARG A 157 -2.14 -7.37 -18.07
N ARG A 158 -2.60 -6.14 -18.17
CA ARG A 158 -1.78 -5.02 -18.63
C ARG A 158 -1.16 -4.32 -17.44
N PRO A 159 0.15 -4.14 -17.39
CA PRO A 159 0.80 -3.40 -16.33
C PRO A 159 0.21 -1.99 -16.18
N VAL A 160 0.04 -1.56 -14.94
CA VAL A 160 -0.41 -0.21 -14.59
C VAL A 160 0.55 0.39 -13.56
N ALA A 161 0.71 1.70 -13.62
CA ALA A 161 1.64 2.41 -12.74
C ALA A 161 1.23 2.28 -11.27
N VAL A 162 2.21 2.02 -10.41
CA VAL A 162 2.04 1.94 -8.97
C VAL A 162 2.51 3.24 -8.34
N SER A 163 1.60 3.91 -7.64
CA SER A 163 1.89 5.07 -6.79
C SER A 163 2.31 4.62 -5.39
N GLY A 164 2.86 5.54 -4.60
CA GLY A 164 3.17 5.28 -3.20
C GLY A 164 2.69 6.41 -2.30
N VAL A 165 2.42 6.11 -1.04
CA VAL A 165 2.20 7.10 0.01
C VAL A 165 3.33 6.98 1.02
N VAL A 166 3.84 8.13 1.49
CA VAL A 166 4.71 8.20 2.66
C VAL A 166 3.99 9.02 3.71
N TRP A 167 3.82 8.41 4.89
CA TRP A 167 3.05 9.01 5.98
C TRP A 167 3.71 8.80 7.35
N ASN A 168 3.66 9.86 8.16
CA ASN A 168 3.92 9.83 9.59
C ASN A 168 3.04 10.91 10.26
N PRO A 169 2.27 10.58 11.32
CA PRO A 169 1.33 11.52 11.94
C PRO A 169 2.02 12.65 12.68
N GLN A 170 3.28 12.47 13.10
CA GLN A 170 3.90 13.36 14.07
C GLN A 170 3.14 13.43 15.41
N ARG A 171 3.70 14.15 16.36
CA ARG A 171 3.25 14.18 17.76
C ARG A 171 1.79 14.59 17.94
N GLU A 172 1.39 15.68 17.31
CA GLU A 172 0.05 16.26 17.53
C GLU A 172 -1.05 15.34 17.01
N LYS A 173 -0.88 14.84 15.79
CA LYS A 173 -1.87 13.93 15.18
C LYS A 173 -1.87 12.58 15.88
N ALA A 174 -0.71 12.03 16.25
CA ALA A 174 -0.61 10.79 17.03
C ALA A 174 -1.35 10.88 18.35
N ALA A 175 -1.19 11.97 19.09
CA ALA A 175 -1.89 12.20 20.36
C ALA A 175 -3.42 12.31 20.23
N ALA A 176 -3.91 12.68 19.04
CA ALA A 176 -5.35 12.77 18.76
C ALA A 176 -5.96 11.45 18.24
N MET A 177 -5.14 10.43 17.94
CA MET A 177 -5.60 9.13 17.46
C MET A 177 -5.89 8.21 18.64
N GLY A 178 -7.14 7.75 18.76
CA GLY A 178 -7.59 6.95 19.91
C GLY A 178 -7.06 5.51 19.94
N ASP A 179 -6.54 5.02 18.82
CA ASP A 179 -6.00 3.67 18.61
C ASP A 179 -4.48 3.66 18.38
N PHE A 180 -3.81 4.80 18.63
CA PHE A 180 -2.38 4.98 18.41
C PHE A 180 -1.73 5.60 19.65
N GLY A 181 -0.57 5.07 20.06
CA GLY A 181 0.15 5.63 21.20
C GLY A 181 0.77 6.98 20.87
N SER A 182 0.67 7.95 21.79
CA SER A 182 1.09 9.34 21.59
C SER A 182 2.56 9.50 21.16
N ASP A 183 3.41 8.54 21.49
CA ASP A 183 4.86 8.56 21.19
C ASP A 183 5.26 7.61 20.05
N GLN A 184 4.34 6.78 19.55
CA GLN A 184 4.64 5.77 18.52
C GLN A 184 5.03 6.39 17.16
N TYR A 185 4.72 7.67 16.92
CA TYR A 185 5.15 8.35 15.70
C TYR A 185 6.69 8.35 15.53
N ALA A 186 7.43 8.31 16.63
CA ALA A 186 8.90 8.26 16.60
C ALA A 186 9.46 6.88 16.22
N ASP A 187 8.63 5.84 16.26
CA ASP A 187 9.00 4.44 16.00
C ASP A 187 8.48 3.90 14.68
N MET A 188 7.91 4.75 13.82
CA MET A 188 7.29 4.22 12.62
C MET A 188 7.44 5.14 11.40
N LEU A 189 7.39 4.52 10.24
CA LEU A 189 7.20 5.17 8.95
C LEU A 189 6.25 4.32 8.11
N CYS A 190 5.19 4.92 7.59
CA CYS A 190 4.37 4.28 6.58
C CYS A 190 4.93 4.52 5.18
N VAL A 191 5.09 3.45 4.43
CA VAL A 191 5.37 3.48 3.00
C VAL A 191 4.39 2.53 2.32
N GLU A 192 3.48 3.08 1.53
CA GLU A 192 2.24 2.42 1.15
C GLU A 192 2.10 2.41 -0.38
N PRO A 193 2.51 1.33 -1.05
CA PRO A 193 2.30 1.23 -2.48
C PRO A 193 0.83 0.96 -2.81
N GLY A 194 0.35 1.50 -3.93
CA GLY A 194 -1.03 1.32 -4.35
C GLY A 194 -1.32 1.68 -5.80
N LEU A 195 -2.43 1.17 -6.29
CA LEU A 195 -3.05 1.60 -7.53
C LEU A 195 -4.02 2.74 -7.18
N LEU A 196 -3.60 3.99 -7.37
CA LEU A 196 -4.32 5.17 -6.88
C LEU A 196 -4.92 6.00 -8.03
N ASP A 197 -4.07 6.52 -8.90
CA ASP A 197 -4.48 7.43 -9.97
C ASP A 197 -4.28 6.79 -11.35
N GLY A 198 -5.16 7.14 -12.30
CA GLY A 198 -5.05 6.67 -13.69
C GLY A 198 -5.30 5.17 -13.88
N VAL A 199 -5.86 4.49 -12.88
CA VAL A 199 -6.18 3.06 -12.97
C VAL A 199 -7.39 2.90 -13.91
N PRO A 200 -7.29 2.03 -14.95
CA PRO A 200 -8.42 1.76 -15.82
C PRO A 200 -9.60 1.14 -15.07
N ALA A 201 -10.82 1.51 -15.45
CA ALA A 201 -12.02 0.87 -14.92
C ALA A 201 -12.02 -0.64 -15.16
N LEU A 202 -12.49 -1.39 -14.18
CA LEU A 202 -12.55 -2.84 -14.24
C LEU A 202 -13.86 -3.30 -14.88
N LYS A 203 -13.77 -3.80 -16.11
CA LYS A 203 -14.92 -4.28 -16.88
C LYS A 203 -15.43 -5.62 -16.34
N PRO A 204 -16.72 -5.95 -16.59
CA PRO A 204 -17.30 -7.24 -16.25
C PRO A 204 -16.42 -8.44 -16.72
N GLY A 205 -16.22 -9.41 -15.85
CA GLY A 205 -15.43 -10.61 -16.10
C GLY A 205 -13.91 -10.36 -16.22
N ARG A 206 -13.44 -9.16 -15.87
CA ARG A 206 -12.00 -8.82 -15.86
C ARG A 206 -11.47 -8.76 -14.44
N SER A 207 -10.15 -8.89 -14.32
CA SER A 207 -9.45 -8.86 -13.04
C SER A 207 -8.36 -7.80 -13.01
N ALA A 208 -8.12 -7.31 -11.80
CA ALA A 208 -6.96 -6.50 -11.46
C ALA A 208 -6.15 -7.23 -10.40
N SER A 209 -4.83 -7.12 -10.46
CA SER A 209 -3.92 -7.66 -9.46
C SER A 209 -2.98 -6.57 -8.98
N PHE A 210 -2.69 -6.61 -7.69
CA PHE A 210 -1.70 -5.75 -7.05
C PHE A 210 -0.85 -6.59 -6.11
N THR A 211 0.45 -6.59 -6.31
CA THR A 211 1.40 -7.38 -5.53
C THR A 211 2.45 -6.48 -4.93
N GLN A 212 2.77 -6.69 -3.64
CA GLN A 212 3.97 -6.13 -3.03
C GLN A 212 4.87 -7.24 -2.49
N VAL A 213 6.17 -6.96 -2.47
CA VAL A 213 7.21 -7.79 -1.87
C VAL A 213 8.01 -6.92 -0.89
N ILE A 214 8.04 -7.32 0.36
CA ILE A 214 8.84 -6.70 1.43
C ILE A 214 9.97 -7.66 1.75
N SER A 215 11.21 -7.17 1.75
CA SER A 215 12.39 -7.97 2.09
C SER A 215 13.33 -7.18 3.00
N SER A 216 13.89 -7.83 4.01
CA SER A 216 15.01 -7.26 4.77
C SER A 216 16.32 -7.51 4.02
N VAL A 217 17.24 -6.55 4.08
CA VAL A 217 18.58 -6.60 3.48
C VAL A 217 19.62 -6.79 4.56
#